data_59d33da8e0bd3330b8ba56d38c936c63
#
_entry.id   59d33da8e0bd3330b8ba56d38c936c63
#
_cell.length_a   1.000
_cell.length_b   1.000
_cell.length_c   1.000
_cell.angle_alpha   90.00
_cell.angle_beta   90.00
_cell.angle_gamma   90.00
#
_symmetry.space_group_name_H-M   'P 1'
#
loop_
_entity.id
_entity.type
_entity.pdbx_description
1 polymer ?
#
loop_
_entity_poly.entity_id
_entity_poly.type
_entity_poly.pdbx_seq_one_letter_code
_entity_poly.pdbx_strand_id
1 'polypeptide(L)'
;SVDVRANEPIDAEWFKSIATPGWQTRWLENFAGNVGMGGASEDWVKDGWTDLSRRIRSRVMSLPPSEWNPVNMMKAWEMADHEKMEEIRTRAVTVVEDRKTGEALQAWYRQLCKRPCFHDAYLQAFNRPSVTLVDTDGQGVSCIDETGIWVGDSHYEVDCIIHSTGFEVGTPTEQRAGFDPVGKNGQKLSEAWEAGMRTLHGLNSAGFPNLFLVQFAQAANFVVNVPHNWMETGTSIAAIVRHMTDHGLKTLEPDAQAQEEWVKLLLNNPGMMTNSPDCTPGYYNNEGQPMDDRAKYAVGYPAGPNAFFSYMKGWRSDGAFKGLRFG
;
A
#
# COMPACT_ATOMS: atom_id res chain seq x y z
N SER A 1 -16.73 15.97 -8.80
CA SER A 1 -17.01 14.81 -9.63
C SER A 1 -15.67 14.19 -10.00
N VAL A 2 -15.53 12.91 -9.81
CA VAL A 2 -14.42 12.19 -10.44
C VAL A 2 -14.82 12.13 -11.90
N ASP A 3 -14.05 12.77 -12.77
CA ASP A 3 -14.28 12.65 -14.21
C ASP A 3 -14.25 11.16 -14.56
N VAL A 4 -15.33 10.70 -15.16
CA VAL A 4 -15.41 9.35 -15.71
C VAL A 4 -14.30 9.24 -16.73
N ARG A 5 -13.28 8.46 -16.45
CA ARG A 5 -12.23 8.14 -17.39
C ARG A 5 -12.61 6.84 -18.06
N ALA A 6 -13.38 6.95 -19.16
CA ALA A 6 -13.55 5.83 -20.05
C ALA A 6 -12.17 5.32 -20.48
N ASN A 7 -12.01 4.01 -20.58
CA ASN A 7 -10.80 3.38 -21.14
C ASN A 7 -10.75 3.70 -22.64
N GLU A 8 -10.27 4.89 -22.95
CA GLU A 8 -10.11 5.33 -24.34
C GLU A 8 -8.77 4.86 -24.90
N PRO A 9 -8.67 4.67 -26.22
CA PRO A 9 -7.39 4.38 -26.88
C PRO A 9 -6.38 5.48 -26.58
N ILE A 10 -5.16 5.08 -26.27
CA ILE A 10 -4.05 6.03 -26.04
C ILE A 10 -3.67 6.65 -27.38
N ASP A 11 -3.64 7.98 -27.44
CA ASP A 11 -3.13 8.70 -28.62
C ASP A 11 -1.64 8.39 -28.85
N ALA A 12 -1.32 7.88 -30.04
CA ALA A 12 0.02 7.41 -30.37
C ALA A 12 1.07 8.53 -30.39
N GLU A 13 0.68 9.73 -30.84
CA GLU A 13 1.61 10.87 -30.91
C GLU A 13 1.87 11.45 -29.53
N TRP A 14 0.83 11.54 -28.70
CA TRP A 14 1.01 11.89 -27.28
C TRP A 14 1.93 10.89 -26.58
N PHE A 15 1.70 9.57 -26.76
CA PHE A 15 2.55 8.56 -26.14
C PHE A 15 4.01 8.69 -26.59
N LYS A 16 4.28 8.86 -27.87
CA LYS A 16 5.63 9.08 -28.39
C LYS A 16 6.29 10.34 -27.79
N SER A 17 5.52 11.39 -27.53
CA SER A 17 6.05 12.62 -26.97
C SER A 17 6.54 12.47 -25.53
N ILE A 18 5.92 11.60 -24.75
CA ILE A 18 6.27 11.35 -23.35
C ILE A 18 7.23 10.16 -23.14
N ALA A 19 7.22 9.18 -24.05
CA ALA A 19 7.98 7.92 -23.95
C ALA A 19 9.49 8.10 -24.27
N THR A 20 10.10 9.12 -23.70
CA THR A 20 11.54 9.38 -23.77
C THR A 20 12.31 8.48 -22.79
N PRO A 21 13.61 8.20 -22.98
CA PRO A 21 14.38 7.36 -22.06
C PRO A 21 14.18 7.75 -20.59
N GLY A 22 13.84 6.78 -19.74
CA GLY A 22 13.59 7.01 -18.31
C GLY A 22 12.22 7.60 -17.96
N TRP A 23 11.28 7.74 -18.91
CA TRP A 23 9.94 8.30 -18.65
C TRP A 23 9.18 7.51 -17.57
N GLN A 24 9.30 6.18 -17.56
CA GLN A 24 8.62 5.34 -16.57
C GLN A 24 9.09 5.67 -15.15
N THR A 25 10.40 5.79 -14.93
CA THR A 25 10.95 6.18 -13.63
C THR A 25 10.44 7.55 -13.20
N ARG A 26 10.50 8.55 -14.09
CA ARG A 26 10.00 9.89 -13.79
C ARG A 26 8.51 9.91 -13.47
N TRP A 27 7.72 9.08 -14.17
CA TRP A 27 6.28 8.94 -13.92
C TRP A 27 6.01 8.32 -12.53
N LEU A 28 6.73 7.26 -12.18
CA LEU A 28 6.61 6.58 -10.89
C LEU A 28 7.07 7.49 -9.74
N GLU A 29 8.15 8.23 -9.91
CA GLU A 29 8.62 9.23 -8.94
C GLU A 29 7.60 10.36 -8.75
N ASN A 30 6.98 10.83 -9.83
CA ASN A 30 5.91 11.82 -9.78
C ASN A 30 4.68 11.29 -9.03
N PHE A 31 4.25 10.07 -9.32
CA PHE A 31 3.15 9.41 -8.61
C PHE A 31 3.47 9.28 -7.11
N ALA A 32 4.63 8.71 -6.77
CA ALA A 32 5.04 8.52 -5.38
C ALA A 32 5.17 9.86 -4.62
N GLY A 33 5.64 10.92 -5.29
CA GLY A 33 5.69 12.27 -4.74
C GLY A 33 4.32 12.87 -4.47
N ASN A 34 3.34 12.60 -5.31
CA ASN A 34 1.98 13.10 -5.12
C ASN A 34 1.22 12.31 -4.05
N VAL A 35 1.25 10.98 -4.06
CA VAL A 35 0.55 10.14 -3.08
C VAL A 35 1.20 10.23 -1.70
N GLY A 36 2.51 10.25 -1.63
CA GLY A 36 3.27 10.33 -0.37
C GLY A 36 3.37 11.73 0.23
N MET A 37 2.58 12.70 -0.24
CA MET A 37 2.63 14.11 0.20
C MET A 37 3.99 14.80 0.01
N GLY A 38 4.89 14.20 -0.74
CA GLY A 38 6.26 14.66 -0.95
C GLY A 38 6.42 15.88 -1.86
N GLY A 39 5.31 16.50 -2.27
CA GLY A 39 5.34 17.80 -2.95
C GLY A 39 5.85 17.79 -4.39
N ALA A 40 5.47 16.81 -5.21
CA ALA A 40 5.65 16.96 -6.65
C ALA A 40 5.00 18.27 -7.12
N SER A 41 5.73 19.03 -7.93
CA SER A 41 5.27 20.35 -8.39
C SER A 41 4.05 20.27 -9.32
N GLU A 42 3.86 19.13 -9.93
CA GLU A 42 2.79 18.85 -10.88
C GLU A 42 2.28 17.41 -10.69
N ASP A 43 1.00 17.20 -10.85
CA ASP A 43 0.39 15.88 -10.84
C ASP A 43 0.17 15.41 -12.29
N TRP A 44 0.99 14.48 -12.75
CA TRP A 44 0.90 13.90 -14.09
C TRP A 44 -0.13 12.78 -14.20
N VAL A 45 -0.50 12.18 -13.07
CA VAL A 45 -1.44 11.05 -13.02
C VAL A 45 -2.88 11.52 -13.01
N LYS A 46 -3.20 12.51 -12.17
CA LYS A 46 -4.51 13.17 -12.04
C LYS A 46 -5.67 12.18 -11.86
N ASP A 47 -5.46 11.15 -11.07
CA ASP A 47 -6.48 10.15 -10.75
C ASP A 47 -6.97 10.23 -9.30
N GLY A 48 -7.81 9.28 -8.90
CA GLY A 48 -8.34 9.22 -7.54
C GLY A 48 -7.30 8.97 -6.46
N TRP A 49 -6.12 8.39 -6.80
CA TRP A 49 -5.04 8.21 -5.84
C TRP A 49 -4.36 9.52 -5.48
N THR A 50 -4.18 10.41 -6.45
CA THR A 50 -3.50 11.69 -6.25
C THR A 50 -4.46 12.79 -5.80
N ASP A 51 -5.77 12.62 -6.02
CA ASP A 51 -6.80 13.63 -5.71
C ASP A 51 -6.85 13.98 -4.22
N LEU A 52 -6.88 12.99 -3.33
CA LEU A 52 -6.91 13.24 -1.88
C LEU A 52 -5.67 14.00 -1.41
N SER A 53 -4.50 13.55 -1.81
CA SER A 53 -3.23 14.18 -1.44
C SER A 53 -3.14 15.62 -1.95
N ARG A 54 -3.64 15.88 -3.16
CA ARG A 54 -3.75 17.22 -3.72
C ARG A 54 -4.68 18.11 -2.89
N ARG A 55 -5.84 17.60 -2.47
CA ARG A 55 -6.80 18.34 -1.61
C ARG A 55 -6.19 18.69 -0.27
N ILE A 56 -5.56 17.72 0.41
CA ILE A 56 -4.86 17.94 1.68
C ILE A 56 -3.80 19.02 1.51
N ARG A 57 -2.95 18.89 0.50
CA ARG A 57 -1.90 19.88 0.22
C ARG A 57 -2.47 21.26 -0.02
N SER A 58 -3.51 21.39 -0.83
CA SER A 58 -4.16 22.66 -1.10
C SER A 58 -4.66 23.33 0.19
N ARG A 59 -5.24 22.54 1.11
CA ARG A 59 -5.70 23.05 2.40
C ARG A 59 -4.57 23.47 3.31
N VAL A 60 -3.52 22.66 3.43
CA VAL A 60 -2.34 22.98 4.23
C VAL A 60 -1.64 24.22 3.71
N MET A 61 -1.47 24.34 2.40
CA MET A 61 -0.82 25.51 1.78
C MET A 61 -1.66 26.79 1.86
N SER A 62 -2.97 26.68 2.11
CA SER A 62 -3.82 27.84 2.37
C SER A 62 -3.73 28.37 3.81
N LEU A 63 -3.12 27.61 4.71
CA LEU A 63 -2.88 28.05 6.09
C LEU A 63 -1.67 29.00 6.16
N PRO A 64 -1.70 29.99 7.06
CA PRO A 64 -0.49 30.75 7.38
C PRO A 64 0.65 29.82 7.85
N PRO A 65 1.91 30.08 7.51
CA PRO A 65 3.03 29.24 7.95
C PRO A 65 3.11 29.02 9.47
N SER A 66 2.65 29.98 10.27
CA SER A 66 2.57 29.88 11.73
C SER A 66 1.57 28.83 12.23
N GLU A 67 0.65 28.42 11.38
CA GLU A 67 -0.36 27.38 11.69
C GLU A 67 0.03 25.98 11.17
N TRP A 68 1.19 25.83 10.55
CA TRP A 68 1.70 24.54 10.11
C TRP A 68 2.21 23.74 11.31
N ASN A 69 1.32 22.94 11.86
CA ASN A 69 1.59 22.04 12.98
C ASN A 69 0.80 20.72 12.78
N PRO A 70 1.15 19.64 13.49
CA PRO A 70 0.52 18.33 13.32
C PRO A 70 -1.01 18.35 13.51
N VAL A 71 -1.53 19.18 14.42
CA VAL A 71 -2.96 19.28 14.69
C VAL A 71 -3.71 19.87 13.50
N ASN A 72 -3.21 20.96 12.94
CA ASN A 72 -3.84 21.61 11.79
C ASN A 72 -3.67 20.78 10.51
N MET A 73 -2.55 20.08 10.36
CA MET A 73 -2.36 19.12 9.26
C MET A 73 -3.37 17.97 9.34
N MET A 74 -3.61 17.43 10.54
CA MET A 74 -4.62 16.39 10.74
C MET A 74 -6.02 16.90 10.41
N LYS A 75 -6.39 18.10 10.87
CA LYS A 75 -7.67 18.72 10.51
C LYS A 75 -7.82 18.93 9.01
N ALA A 76 -6.77 19.39 8.34
CA ALA A 76 -6.78 19.56 6.90
C ALA A 76 -7.01 18.22 6.16
N TRP A 77 -6.39 17.15 6.68
CA TRP A 77 -6.60 15.80 6.17
C TRP A 77 -8.03 15.33 6.38
N GLU A 78 -8.56 15.44 7.59
CA GLU A 78 -9.95 15.05 7.93
C GLU A 78 -10.98 15.79 7.09
N MET A 79 -10.79 17.09 6.88
CA MET A 79 -11.69 17.89 6.05
C MET A 79 -11.63 17.49 4.57
N ALA A 80 -10.42 17.24 4.04
CA ALA A 80 -10.24 16.80 2.66
C ALA A 80 -10.83 15.41 2.43
N ASP A 81 -10.66 14.51 3.41
CA ASP A 81 -11.24 13.17 3.39
C ASP A 81 -12.77 13.24 3.41
N HIS A 82 -13.35 14.01 4.34
CA HIS A 82 -14.80 14.18 4.44
C HIS A 82 -15.42 14.69 3.13
N GLU A 83 -14.84 15.73 2.54
CA GLU A 83 -15.32 16.27 1.26
C GLU A 83 -15.27 15.24 0.14
N LYS A 84 -14.17 14.48 0.07
CA LYS A 84 -14.03 13.43 -0.94
C LYS A 84 -15.06 12.31 -0.74
N MET A 85 -15.23 11.88 0.49
CA MET A 85 -16.20 10.82 0.81
C MET A 85 -17.65 11.26 0.59
N GLU A 86 -17.99 12.54 0.81
CA GLU A 86 -19.29 13.08 0.46
C GLU A 86 -19.53 13.08 -1.06
N GLU A 87 -18.54 13.40 -1.87
CA GLU A 87 -18.65 13.28 -3.33
C GLU A 87 -18.93 11.83 -3.74
N ILE A 88 -18.23 10.85 -3.12
CA ILE A 88 -18.40 9.42 -3.41
C ILE A 88 -19.80 8.94 -2.99
N ARG A 89 -20.27 9.31 -1.80
CA ARG A 89 -21.63 8.99 -1.31
C ARG A 89 -22.71 9.58 -2.19
N THR A 90 -22.58 10.86 -2.53
CA THR A 90 -23.50 11.53 -3.44
C THR A 90 -23.55 10.86 -4.81
N ARG A 91 -22.39 10.44 -5.35
CA ARG A 91 -22.34 9.73 -6.62
C ARG A 91 -23.12 8.41 -6.58
N ALA A 92 -23.03 7.65 -5.49
CA ALA A 92 -23.77 6.38 -5.34
C ALA A 92 -25.29 6.59 -5.51
N VAL A 93 -25.88 7.54 -4.79
CA VAL A 93 -27.34 7.82 -4.85
C VAL A 93 -27.76 8.62 -6.08
N THR A 94 -26.82 9.19 -6.83
CA THR A 94 -27.13 9.90 -8.07
C THR A 94 -27.12 8.97 -9.28
N VAL A 95 -26.23 7.97 -9.28
CA VAL A 95 -26.04 7.04 -10.41
C VAL A 95 -26.97 5.84 -10.32
N VAL A 96 -27.23 5.34 -9.11
CA VAL A 96 -28.11 4.19 -8.89
C VAL A 96 -29.55 4.68 -8.79
N GLU A 97 -30.42 4.17 -9.66
CA GLU A 97 -31.82 4.60 -9.80
C GLU A 97 -32.68 4.18 -8.60
N ASP A 98 -32.47 2.94 -8.10
CA ASP A 98 -33.14 2.49 -6.88
C ASP A 98 -32.49 3.14 -5.65
N ARG A 99 -33.25 3.98 -4.98
CA ARG A 99 -32.77 4.76 -3.85
C ARG A 99 -32.21 3.90 -2.71
N LYS A 100 -32.86 2.79 -2.38
CA LYS A 100 -32.45 1.91 -1.29
C LYS A 100 -31.09 1.25 -1.62
N THR A 101 -30.93 0.77 -2.83
CA THR A 101 -29.66 0.22 -3.32
C THR A 101 -28.56 1.30 -3.36
N GLY A 102 -28.87 2.50 -3.82
CA GLY A 102 -27.93 3.62 -3.82
C GLY A 102 -27.45 4.00 -2.43
N GLU A 103 -28.37 4.06 -1.45
CA GLU A 103 -28.04 4.32 -0.03
C GLU A 103 -27.17 3.19 0.57
N ALA A 104 -27.47 1.92 0.28
CA ALA A 104 -26.69 0.78 0.73
C ALA A 104 -25.26 0.73 0.15
N LEU A 105 -25.05 1.32 -1.02
CA LEU A 105 -23.74 1.41 -1.68
C LEU A 105 -22.90 2.62 -1.23
N GLN A 106 -23.38 3.45 -0.32
CA GLN A 106 -22.62 4.56 0.23
C GLN A 106 -21.50 4.07 1.15
N ALA A 107 -20.29 4.61 0.96
CA ALA A 107 -19.12 4.31 1.78
C ALA A 107 -19.07 5.23 3.02
N TRP A 108 -19.31 4.68 4.20
CA TRP A 108 -19.35 5.40 5.49
C TRP A 108 -18.03 5.32 6.29
N TYR A 109 -16.94 5.01 5.64
CA TYR A 109 -15.58 4.96 6.20
C TYR A 109 -14.70 6.00 5.50
N ARG A 110 -13.56 6.33 6.11
CA ARG A 110 -12.57 7.25 5.52
C ARG A 110 -11.95 6.63 4.27
N GLN A 111 -11.56 7.45 3.32
CA GLN A 111 -10.71 7.00 2.22
C GLN A 111 -9.43 6.37 2.80
N LEU A 112 -8.86 5.39 2.19
CA LEU A 112 -7.69 4.64 2.67
C LEU A 112 -7.93 3.75 3.92
N CYS A 113 -9.12 3.74 4.54
CA CYS A 113 -9.50 2.64 5.44
C CYS A 113 -9.52 1.31 4.69
N LYS A 114 -9.91 1.38 3.43
CA LYS A 114 -9.85 0.26 2.48
C LYS A 114 -9.10 0.69 1.22
N ARG A 115 -8.60 -0.26 0.46
CA ARG A 115 -7.94 0.06 -0.81
C ARG A 115 -8.94 0.69 -1.78
N PRO A 116 -8.68 1.92 -2.26
CA PRO A 116 -9.54 2.53 -3.25
C PRO A 116 -9.57 1.72 -4.55
N CYS A 117 -10.77 1.49 -5.07
CA CYS A 117 -11.02 0.89 -6.37
C CYS A 117 -11.73 1.89 -7.27
N PHE A 118 -11.27 2.02 -8.50
CA PHE A 118 -11.84 2.97 -9.47
C PHE A 118 -12.41 2.19 -10.65
N HIS A 119 -13.71 2.37 -10.90
CA HIS A 119 -14.39 1.73 -12.02
C HIS A 119 -15.56 2.59 -12.48
N ASP A 120 -15.64 2.83 -13.80
CA ASP A 120 -16.63 3.75 -14.36
C ASP A 120 -18.04 3.16 -14.43
N ALA A 121 -18.16 1.85 -14.58
CA ALA A 121 -19.43 1.16 -14.80
C ALA A 121 -19.94 0.34 -13.59
N TYR A 122 -19.29 0.42 -12.42
CA TYR A 122 -19.68 -0.38 -11.26
C TYR A 122 -21.06 -0.01 -10.73
N LEU A 123 -21.31 1.27 -10.48
CA LEU A 123 -22.60 1.73 -9.96
C LEU A 123 -23.74 1.53 -10.96
N GLN A 124 -23.47 1.76 -12.24
CA GLN A 124 -24.46 1.56 -13.32
C GLN A 124 -24.88 0.08 -13.47
N ALA A 125 -24.06 -0.87 -13.02
CA ALA A 125 -24.43 -2.27 -13.04
C ALA A 125 -25.70 -2.56 -12.21
N PHE A 126 -25.90 -1.82 -11.10
CA PHE A 126 -27.07 -1.98 -10.22
C PHE A 126 -28.38 -1.45 -10.81
N ASN A 127 -28.34 -0.72 -11.93
CA ASN A 127 -29.52 -0.29 -12.67
C ASN A 127 -30.04 -1.38 -13.65
N ARG A 128 -29.32 -2.52 -13.74
CA ARG A 128 -29.74 -3.64 -14.59
C ARG A 128 -30.73 -4.52 -13.82
N PRO A 129 -31.84 -4.93 -14.43
CA PRO A 129 -32.82 -5.81 -13.77
C PRO A 129 -32.26 -7.20 -13.40
N SER A 130 -31.13 -7.60 -14.00
CA SER A 130 -30.41 -8.85 -13.68
C SER A 130 -29.41 -8.72 -12.54
N VAL A 131 -29.26 -7.56 -11.93
CA VAL A 131 -28.30 -7.32 -10.83
C VAL A 131 -29.05 -6.97 -9.56
N THR A 132 -28.85 -7.76 -8.53
CA THR A 132 -29.44 -7.54 -7.20
C THR A 132 -28.34 -7.36 -6.17
N LEU A 133 -28.42 -6.29 -5.39
CA LEU A 133 -27.58 -6.12 -4.20
C LEU A 133 -28.24 -6.85 -3.03
N VAL A 134 -27.53 -7.79 -2.44
CA VAL A 134 -27.93 -8.45 -1.18
C VAL A 134 -27.07 -7.90 -0.06
N ASP A 135 -27.66 -7.05 0.78
CA ASP A 135 -27.00 -6.58 1.99
C ASP A 135 -27.18 -7.62 3.10
N THR A 136 -26.07 -8.09 3.63
CA THR A 136 -26.05 -9.12 4.70
C THR A 136 -26.05 -8.50 6.10
N ASP A 137 -26.11 -7.17 6.22
CA ASP A 137 -26.00 -6.43 7.49
C ASP A 137 -24.79 -6.89 8.35
N GLY A 138 -23.68 -7.19 7.67
CA GLY A 138 -22.45 -7.66 8.30
C GLY A 138 -22.46 -9.11 8.79
N GLN A 139 -23.59 -9.84 8.65
CA GLN A 139 -23.70 -11.24 9.08
C GLN A 139 -23.08 -12.23 8.08
N GLY A 140 -22.89 -11.81 6.82
CA GLY A 140 -22.35 -12.65 5.79
C GLY A 140 -23.34 -13.69 5.26
N VAL A 141 -22.79 -14.68 4.57
CA VAL A 141 -23.53 -15.86 4.05
C VAL A 141 -23.76 -16.85 5.18
N SER A 142 -25.00 -17.27 5.40
CA SER A 142 -25.37 -18.22 6.46
C SER A 142 -24.94 -19.64 6.13
N CYS A 143 -25.24 -20.11 4.90
CA CYS A 143 -24.74 -21.37 4.36
C CYS A 143 -24.84 -21.40 2.83
N ILE A 144 -24.18 -22.37 2.24
CA ILE A 144 -24.25 -22.70 0.82
C ILE A 144 -24.75 -24.14 0.71
N ASP A 145 -25.72 -24.38 -0.15
CA ASP A 145 -26.23 -25.71 -0.46
C ASP A 145 -26.05 -26.03 -1.94
N GLU A 146 -26.63 -27.18 -2.41
CA GLU A 146 -26.49 -27.63 -3.78
C GLU A 146 -27.15 -26.69 -4.81
N THR A 147 -28.04 -25.81 -4.38
CA THR A 147 -28.85 -24.96 -5.26
C THR A 147 -28.54 -23.48 -5.15
N GLY A 148 -27.82 -23.04 -4.10
CA GLY A 148 -27.56 -21.62 -3.94
C GLY A 148 -26.96 -21.19 -2.62
N ILE A 149 -27.29 -19.95 -2.23
CA ILE A 149 -26.74 -19.25 -1.10
C ILE A 149 -27.86 -18.80 -0.18
N TRP A 150 -27.68 -19.00 1.13
CA TRP A 150 -28.58 -18.50 2.16
C TRP A 150 -28.00 -17.27 2.85
N VAL A 151 -28.81 -16.24 2.97
CA VAL A 151 -28.53 -15.05 3.79
C VAL A 151 -29.71 -14.86 4.78
N GLY A 152 -29.48 -15.13 6.05
CA GLY A 152 -30.56 -15.30 7.00
C GLY A 152 -31.52 -16.41 6.57
N ASP A 153 -32.79 -16.08 6.44
CA ASP A 153 -33.85 -16.99 5.99
C ASP A 153 -34.11 -16.91 4.48
N SER A 154 -33.36 -16.12 3.73
CA SER A 154 -33.56 -15.92 2.29
C SER A 154 -32.62 -16.83 1.50
N HIS A 155 -33.16 -17.59 0.55
CA HIS A 155 -32.40 -18.42 -0.38
C HIS A 155 -32.28 -17.75 -1.75
N TYR A 156 -31.07 -17.73 -2.29
CA TYR A 156 -30.74 -17.19 -3.60
C TYR A 156 -30.21 -18.34 -4.47
N GLU A 157 -31.02 -18.80 -5.43
CA GLU A 157 -30.60 -19.82 -6.39
C GLU A 157 -29.56 -19.26 -7.35
N VAL A 158 -28.42 -19.95 -7.52
CA VAL A 158 -27.34 -19.55 -8.41
C VAL A 158 -26.67 -20.77 -9.05
N ASP A 159 -26.20 -20.60 -10.28
CA ASP A 159 -25.45 -21.62 -11.03
C ASP A 159 -23.93 -21.53 -10.77
N CYS A 160 -23.45 -20.39 -10.29
CA CYS A 160 -22.03 -20.15 -10.07
C CYS A 160 -21.81 -19.16 -8.92
N ILE A 161 -20.85 -19.46 -8.06
CA ILE A 161 -20.42 -18.59 -6.96
C ILE A 161 -19.00 -18.12 -7.23
N ILE A 162 -18.80 -16.79 -7.26
CA ILE A 162 -17.48 -16.17 -7.39
C ILE A 162 -17.06 -15.60 -6.04
N HIS A 163 -16.06 -16.22 -5.40
CA HIS A 163 -15.52 -15.75 -4.14
C HIS A 163 -14.56 -14.58 -4.37
N SER A 164 -14.96 -13.39 -3.94
CA SER A 164 -14.15 -12.15 -3.98
C SER A 164 -13.90 -11.61 -2.58
N THR A 165 -13.53 -12.49 -1.65
CA THR A 165 -13.42 -12.23 -0.20
C THR A 165 -12.14 -11.50 0.20
N GLY A 166 -11.23 -11.22 -0.73
CA GLY A 166 -9.98 -10.50 -0.50
C GLY A 166 -8.77 -11.40 -0.30
N PHE A 167 -7.66 -10.76 0.04
CA PHE A 167 -6.37 -11.43 0.28
C PHE A 167 -5.96 -11.32 1.74
N GLU A 168 -5.28 -12.33 2.27
CA GLU A 168 -4.58 -12.27 3.54
C GLU A 168 -3.27 -11.47 3.37
N VAL A 169 -3.31 -10.18 3.64
CA VAL A 169 -2.16 -9.28 3.44
C VAL A 169 -1.18 -9.31 4.61
N GLY A 170 -1.68 -9.50 5.83
CA GLY A 170 -0.89 -9.54 7.06
C GLY A 170 -0.20 -10.89 7.36
N THR A 171 -0.25 -11.84 6.44
CA THR A 171 0.29 -13.20 6.61
C THR A 171 1.80 -13.17 6.92
N PRO A 172 2.28 -13.89 7.95
CA PRO A 172 3.71 -14.03 8.23
C PRO A 172 4.51 -14.53 7.04
N THR A 173 5.80 -14.18 6.99
CA THR A 173 6.66 -14.47 5.84
C THR A 173 6.77 -15.97 5.57
N GLU A 174 6.93 -16.79 6.59
CA GLU A 174 7.05 -18.24 6.50
C GLU A 174 5.76 -18.89 5.99
N GLN A 175 4.61 -18.40 6.41
CA GLN A 175 3.32 -18.90 5.94
C GLN A 175 3.10 -18.52 4.48
N ARG A 176 3.44 -17.29 4.10
CA ARG A 176 3.33 -16.81 2.71
C ARG A 176 4.28 -17.52 1.76
N ALA A 177 5.50 -17.77 2.20
CA ALA A 177 6.52 -18.46 1.41
C ALA A 177 6.29 -19.97 1.32
N GLY A 178 5.52 -20.55 2.24
CA GLY A 178 5.36 -21.99 2.40
C GLY A 178 6.57 -22.71 2.98
N PHE A 179 7.56 -21.96 3.47
CA PHE A 179 8.73 -22.46 4.18
C PHE A 179 9.29 -21.38 5.11
N ASP A 180 10.01 -21.79 6.14
CA ASP A 180 10.69 -20.89 7.06
C ASP A 180 12.19 -20.89 6.79
N PRO A 181 12.78 -19.77 6.35
CA PRO A 181 14.21 -19.69 6.09
C PRO A 181 15.03 -20.06 7.33
N VAL A 182 16.04 -20.90 7.15
CA VAL A 182 16.96 -21.30 8.23
C VAL A 182 18.31 -20.63 8.00
N GLY A 183 18.72 -19.83 8.97
CA GLY A 183 19.98 -19.10 8.98
C GLY A 183 21.12 -19.83 9.68
N LYS A 184 22.10 -19.06 10.14
CA LYS A 184 23.24 -19.59 10.91
C LYS A 184 22.76 -20.29 12.18
N ASN A 185 23.47 -21.35 12.54
CA ASN A 185 23.20 -22.14 13.76
C ASN A 185 21.80 -22.78 13.82
N GLY A 186 21.13 -22.93 12.67
CA GLY A 186 19.82 -23.54 12.59
C GLY A 186 18.67 -22.62 13.02
N GLN A 187 18.91 -21.32 13.25
CA GLN A 187 17.89 -20.37 13.64
C GLN A 187 16.90 -20.14 12.51
N LYS A 188 15.61 -20.26 12.77
CA LYS A 188 14.54 -19.93 11.83
C LYS A 188 14.26 -18.42 11.78
N LEU A 189 13.82 -17.94 10.63
CA LEU A 189 13.48 -16.52 10.46
C LEU A 189 12.30 -16.12 11.33
N SER A 190 11.29 -16.98 11.47
CA SER A 190 10.14 -16.76 12.35
C SER A 190 10.57 -16.58 13.82
N GLU A 191 11.54 -17.37 14.28
CA GLU A 191 12.11 -17.27 15.63
C GLU A 191 12.91 -15.97 15.81
N ALA A 192 13.74 -15.62 14.81
CA ALA A 192 14.53 -14.38 14.84
C ALA A 192 13.64 -13.11 14.85
N TRP A 193 12.45 -13.21 14.29
CA TRP A 193 11.47 -12.13 14.23
C TRP A 193 10.31 -12.26 15.23
N GLU A 194 10.42 -13.15 16.22
CA GLU A 194 9.37 -13.36 17.24
C GLU A 194 8.98 -12.05 17.95
N ALA A 195 9.95 -11.20 18.27
CA ALA A 195 9.72 -9.88 18.85
C ALA A 195 9.41 -8.77 17.81
N GLY A 196 9.25 -9.13 16.53
CA GLY A 196 8.99 -8.24 15.42
C GLY A 196 10.09 -8.27 14.36
N MET A 197 9.72 -7.87 13.15
CA MET A 197 10.59 -7.86 11.97
C MET A 197 11.88 -7.07 12.21
N ARG A 198 13.00 -7.64 11.76
CA ARG A 198 14.34 -7.04 11.83
C ARG A 198 15.04 -7.16 10.49
N THR A 199 15.20 -6.05 9.80
CA THR A 199 15.89 -6.01 8.51
C THR A 199 16.82 -4.81 8.41
N LEU A 200 17.78 -4.88 7.51
CA LEU A 200 18.47 -3.71 7.01
C LEU A 200 17.82 -3.29 5.69
N HIS A 201 17.28 -2.08 5.63
CA HIS A 201 16.61 -1.48 4.47
C HIS A 201 15.42 -2.27 3.89
N GLY A 202 14.78 -3.18 4.67
CA GLY A 202 13.76 -4.09 4.16
C GLY A 202 14.31 -5.20 3.25
N LEU A 203 15.62 -5.34 3.16
CA LEU A 203 16.30 -6.13 2.12
C LEU A 203 16.97 -7.40 2.65
N ASN A 204 17.62 -7.34 3.80
CA ASN A 204 18.37 -8.46 4.38
C ASN A 204 18.11 -8.56 5.89
N SER A 205 18.34 -9.73 6.49
CA SER A 205 18.24 -9.96 7.94
C SER A 205 19.53 -10.57 8.50
N ALA A 206 20.00 -10.06 9.62
CA ALA A 206 21.21 -10.54 10.28
C ALA A 206 21.04 -12.00 10.75
N GLY A 207 22.07 -12.81 10.58
CA GLY A 207 22.03 -14.25 10.83
C GLY A 207 21.57 -15.09 9.64
N PHE A 208 21.11 -14.45 8.55
CA PHE A 208 20.61 -15.12 7.35
C PHE A 208 21.45 -14.72 6.12
N PRO A 209 22.67 -15.27 5.96
CA PRO A 209 23.55 -14.92 4.86
C PRO A 209 22.90 -15.25 3.52
N ASN A 210 23.11 -14.37 2.54
CA ASN A 210 22.59 -14.48 1.18
C ASN A 210 21.06 -14.52 1.06
N LEU A 211 20.32 -14.20 2.13
CA LEU A 211 18.87 -14.03 2.08
C LEU A 211 18.54 -12.61 1.60
N PHE A 212 17.77 -12.51 0.54
CA PHE A 212 17.19 -11.27 0.08
C PHE A 212 15.66 -11.30 0.26
N LEU A 213 15.14 -10.21 0.76
CA LEU A 213 13.70 -9.99 0.97
C LEU A 213 13.17 -9.01 -0.08
N VAL A 214 12.10 -9.38 -0.77
CA VAL A 214 11.41 -8.51 -1.70
C VAL A 214 10.08 -8.13 -1.08
N GLN A 215 10.06 -7.03 -0.35
CA GLN A 215 8.93 -6.57 0.43
C GLN A 215 8.89 -5.04 0.50
N PHE A 216 7.88 -4.49 1.15
CA PHE A 216 7.71 -3.05 1.33
C PHE A 216 7.81 -2.59 2.79
N ALA A 217 7.62 -3.50 3.77
CA ALA A 217 7.85 -3.21 5.18
C ALA A 217 9.33 -2.92 5.43
N GLN A 218 9.60 -1.97 6.30
CA GLN A 218 10.95 -1.45 6.59
C GLN A 218 11.70 -0.89 5.36
N ALA A 219 10.95 -0.57 4.31
CA ALA A 219 11.39 0.04 3.05
C ALA A 219 10.49 1.25 2.71
N ALA A 220 10.02 1.38 1.47
CA ALA A 220 9.24 2.53 1.02
C ALA A 220 7.78 2.59 1.53
N ASN A 221 7.24 1.50 2.09
CA ASN A 221 5.87 1.36 2.58
C ASN A 221 4.80 1.04 1.53
N PHE A 222 3.59 0.68 2.02
CA PHE A 222 2.42 0.23 1.25
C PHE A 222 1.75 1.29 0.37
N VAL A 223 1.91 2.57 0.70
CA VAL A 223 1.16 3.66 0.06
C VAL A 223 1.65 3.96 -1.35
N VAL A 224 2.76 3.33 -1.75
CA VAL A 224 3.37 3.54 -3.06
C VAL A 224 2.96 2.48 -4.07
N ASN A 225 3.27 2.75 -5.33
CA ASN A 225 3.20 1.77 -6.38
C ASN A 225 4.13 0.57 -6.05
N VAL A 226 3.55 -0.58 -5.76
CA VAL A 226 4.29 -1.79 -5.34
C VAL A 226 5.33 -2.22 -6.38
N PRO A 227 5.05 -2.26 -7.68
CA PRO A 227 6.07 -2.50 -8.71
C PRO A 227 7.26 -1.55 -8.66
N HIS A 228 7.05 -0.26 -8.37
CA HIS A 228 8.17 0.69 -8.22
C HIS A 228 9.09 0.30 -7.06
N ASN A 229 8.52 -0.03 -5.91
CA ASN A 229 9.31 -0.51 -4.77
C ASN A 229 10.10 -1.78 -5.11
N TRP A 230 9.49 -2.73 -5.82
CA TRP A 230 10.17 -3.95 -6.24
C TRP A 230 11.27 -3.72 -7.27
N MET A 231 11.08 -2.78 -8.18
CA MET A 231 12.14 -2.36 -9.12
C MET A 231 13.35 -1.78 -8.38
N GLU A 232 13.14 -0.94 -7.39
CA GLU A 232 14.21 -0.37 -6.57
C GLU A 232 14.91 -1.44 -5.70
N THR A 233 14.13 -2.36 -5.13
CA THR A 233 14.66 -3.52 -4.41
C THR A 233 15.49 -4.41 -5.34
N GLY A 234 14.98 -4.75 -6.51
CA GLY A 234 15.68 -5.53 -7.53
C GLY A 234 16.98 -4.85 -8.01
N THR A 235 16.97 -3.54 -8.19
CA THR A 235 18.16 -2.75 -8.53
C THR A 235 19.21 -2.83 -7.42
N SER A 236 18.79 -2.81 -6.15
CA SER A 236 19.70 -2.94 -5.02
C SER A 236 20.30 -4.35 -4.95
N ILE A 237 19.49 -5.39 -5.14
CA ILE A 237 19.95 -6.79 -5.20
C ILE A 237 20.97 -6.96 -6.33
N ALA A 238 20.66 -6.47 -7.52
CA ALA A 238 21.54 -6.58 -8.68
C ALA A 238 22.90 -5.87 -8.45
N ALA A 239 22.88 -4.69 -7.82
CA ALA A 239 24.11 -3.97 -7.48
C ALA A 239 24.98 -4.74 -6.48
N ILE A 240 24.37 -5.32 -5.45
CA ILE A 240 25.07 -6.15 -4.45
C ILE A 240 25.66 -7.40 -5.12
N VAL A 241 24.86 -8.14 -5.89
CA VAL A 241 25.33 -9.38 -6.57
C VAL A 241 26.47 -9.06 -7.54
N ARG A 242 26.38 -7.95 -8.28
CA ARG A 242 27.48 -7.48 -9.14
C ARG A 242 28.73 -7.23 -8.32
N HIS A 243 28.65 -6.47 -7.22
CA HIS A 243 29.77 -6.20 -6.34
C HIS A 243 30.41 -7.50 -5.83
N MET A 244 29.60 -8.45 -5.37
CA MET A 244 30.10 -9.75 -4.92
C MET A 244 30.85 -10.50 -6.05
N THR A 245 30.27 -10.53 -7.24
CA THR A 245 30.86 -11.20 -8.40
C THR A 245 32.20 -10.56 -8.79
N ASP A 246 32.23 -9.24 -8.89
CA ASP A 246 33.42 -8.48 -9.31
C ASP A 246 34.61 -8.62 -8.33
N HIS A 247 34.31 -8.90 -7.03
CA HIS A 247 35.31 -9.06 -5.98
C HIS A 247 35.52 -10.52 -5.51
N GLY A 248 34.86 -11.50 -6.15
CA GLY A 248 34.97 -12.91 -5.79
C GLY A 248 34.38 -13.29 -4.44
N LEU A 249 33.46 -12.47 -3.90
CA LEU A 249 32.82 -12.66 -2.61
C LEU A 249 31.70 -13.72 -2.70
N LYS A 250 31.56 -14.54 -1.67
CA LYS A 250 30.61 -15.68 -1.65
C LYS A 250 29.46 -15.50 -0.71
N THR A 251 29.59 -14.66 0.32
CA THR A 251 28.59 -14.44 1.32
C THR A 251 28.38 -12.96 1.59
N LEU A 252 27.16 -12.60 1.93
CA LEU A 252 26.82 -11.31 2.50
C LEU A 252 25.81 -11.50 3.65
N GLU A 253 25.87 -10.64 4.62
CA GLU A 253 24.82 -10.50 5.62
C GLU A 253 24.87 -9.08 6.22
N PRO A 254 23.75 -8.56 6.75
CA PRO A 254 23.78 -7.29 7.46
C PRO A 254 24.58 -7.41 8.76
N ASP A 255 25.27 -6.35 9.09
CA ASP A 255 25.75 -6.12 10.44
C ASP A 255 24.56 -5.97 11.40
N ALA A 256 24.58 -6.73 12.51
CA ALA A 256 23.47 -6.72 13.46
C ALA A 256 23.24 -5.33 14.08
N GLN A 257 24.31 -4.57 14.34
CA GLN A 257 24.18 -3.22 14.88
C GLN A 257 23.56 -2.26 13.85
N ALA A 258 24.02 -2.33 12.59
CA ALA A 258 23.45 -1.52 11.52
C ALA A 258 21.96 -1.83 11.28
N GLN A 259 21.59 -3.10 11.35
CA GLN A 259 20.18 -3.51 11.30
C GLN A 259 19.36 -2.89 12.46
N GLU A 260 19.84 -2.95 13.69
CA GLU A 260 19.13 -2.38 14.84
C GLU A 260 19.07 -0.85 14.78
N GLU A 261 20.10 -0.18 14.29
CA GLU A 261 20.07 1.26 14.04
C GLU A 261 19.01 1.64 13.01
N TRP A 262 18.87 0.85 11.93
CA TRP A 262 17.83 1.02 10.93
C TRP A 262 16.42 0.86 11.54
N VAL A 263 16.20 -0.23 12.27
CA VAL A 263 14.91 -0.49 12.93
C VAL A 263 14.55 0.62 13.91
N LYS A 264 15.51 1.11 14.72
CA LYS A 264 15.30 2.24 15.64
C LYS A 264 14.95 3.52 14.91
N LEU A 265 15.60 3.81 13.79
CA LEU A 265 15.29 4.98 12.97
C LEU A 265 13.82 4.94 12.52
N LEU A 266 13.33 3.79 12.08
CA LEU A 266 11.96 3.60 11.64
C LEU A 266 10.96 3.75 12.80
N LEU A 267 11.22 3.12 13.94
CA LEU A 267 10.31 3.12 15.10
C LEU A 267 10.22 4.48 15.79
N ASN A 268 11.30 5.24 15.82
CA ASN A 268 11.32 6.58 16.41
C ASN A 268 10.56 7.63 15.58
N ASN A 269 10.23 7.29 14.34
CA ASN A 269 9.52 8.15 13.40
C ASN A 269 8.38 7.35 12.72
N PRO A 270 7.42 6.84 13.49
CA PRO A 270 6.30 6.16 12.87
C PRO A 270 5.59 7.17 11.97
N GLY A 271 5.64 6.96 10.66
CA GLY A 271 4.92 7.78 9.70
C GLY A 271 3.43 7.84 10.04
N MET A 272 2.67 8.67 9.32
CA MET A 272 1.21 8.69 9.48
C MET A 272 0.67 7.30 9.20
N MET A 273 0.34 6.56 10.27
CA MET A 273 -0.25 5.23 10.18
C MET A 273 -1.69 5.38 9.69
N THR A 274 -2.04 4.62 8.69
CA THR A 274 -3.42 4.51 8.21
C THR A 274 -4.34 3.75 9.17
N ASN A 275 -3.80 3.22 10.26
CA ASN A 275 -4.55 2.46 11.27
C ASN A 275 -5.36 3.40 12.17
N SER A 276 -6.39 4.01 11.60
CA SER A 276 -7.37 4.74 12.40
C SER A 276 -8.29 3.73 13.11
N PRO A 277 -8.52 3.87 14.42
CA PRO A 277 -9.50 3.04 15.13
C PRO A 277 -10.92 3.18 14.58
N ASP A 278 -11.20 4.26 13.85
CA ASP A 278 -12.50 4.53 13.21
C ASP A 278 -12.68 3.80 11.86
N CYS A 279 -11.66 3.07 11.39
CA CYS A 279 -11.78 2.29 10.17
C CYS A 279 -12.63 1.03 10.40
N THR A 280 -13.55 0.75 9.48
CA THR A 280 -14.23 -0.55 9.46
C THR A 280 -13.23 -1.69 9.26
N PRO A 281 -13.54 -2.91 9.75
CA PRO A 281 -12.65 -4.06 9.58
C PRO A 281 -12.13 -4.26 8.16
N GLY A 282 -10.85 -4.54 8.04
CA GLY A 282 -10.17 -4.77 6.77
C GLY A 282 -8.69 -5.07 6.98
N TYR A 283 -8.00 -5.52 5.95
CA TYR A 283 -6.60 -5.95 6.07
C TYR A 283 -5.62 -4.84 6.47
N TYR A 284 -6.01 -3.57 6.41
CA TYR A 284 -5.18 -2.46 6.88
C TYR A 284 -5.19 -2.29 8.40
N ASN A 285 -6.23 -2.77 9.08
CA ASN A 285 -6.39 -2.65 10.53
C ASN A 285 -6.59 -4.00 11.22
N ASN A 286 -5.97 -5.05 10.69
CA ASN A 286 -6.04 -6.41 11.24
C ASN A 286 -7.48 -6.92 11.43
N GLU A 287 -8.35 -6.64 10.44
CA GLU A 287 -9.78 -6.99 10.46
C GLU A 287 -10.51 -6.47 11.72
N GLY A 288 -10.08 -5.31 12.22
CA GLY A 288 -10.63 -4.69 13.44
C GLY A 288 -10.16 -5.33 14.74
N GLN A 289 -9.29 -6.34 14.69
CA GLN A 289 -8.70 -6.95 15.87
C GLN A 289 -7.53 -6.10 16.40
N PRO A 290 -7.21 -6.21 17.70
CA PRO A 290 -6.03 -5.55 18.23
C PRO A 290 -4.78 -5.91 17.44
N MET A 291 -3.98 -4.88 17.13
CA MET A 291 -2.70 -5.09 16.45
C MET A 291 -1.73 -5.81 17.38
N ASP A 292 -1.09 -6.86 16.87
CA ASP A 292 0.04 -7.49 17.56
C ASP A 292 1.18 -6.46 17.75
N ASP A 293 1.86 -6.51 18.90
CA ASP A 293 3.03 -5.67 19.17
C ASP A 293 4.11 -5.76 18.08
N ARG A 294 4.18 -6.87 17.38
CA ARG A 294 5.07 -7.07 16.23
C ARG A 294 4.70 -6.22 15.03
N ALA A 295 3.42 -5.87 14.86
CA ALA A 295 2.94 -5.09 13.72
C ALA A 295 3.55 -3.68 13.68
N LYS A 296 3.96 -3.11 14.83
CA LYS A 296 4.66 -1.83 14.91
C LYS A 296 5.99 -1.80 14.14
N TYR A 297 6.57 -2.98 13.86
CA TYR A 297 7.82 -3.10 13.10
C TYR A 297 7.60 -3.11 11.58
N ALA A 298 6.36 -3.29 11.11
CA ALA A 298 6.02 -3.26 9.70
C ALA A 298 5.81 -1.82 9.17
N VAL A 299 6.68 -0.91 9.58
CA VAL A 299 6.63 0.51 9.21
C VAL A 299 7.49 0.81 7.99
N GLY A 300 7.24 1.95 7.34
CA GLY A 300 8.05 2.44 6.23
C GLY A 300 9.02 3.55 6.61
N TYR A 301 9.83 3.98 5.65
CA TYR A 301 10.79 5.05 5.84
C TYR A 301 10.09 6.38 6.18
N PRO A 302 10.51 7.09 7.25
CA PRO A 302 9.74 8.21 7.80
C PRO A 302 9.55 9.39 6.84
N ALA A 303 10.56 9.66 6.02
CA ALA A 303 10.52 10.76 5.05
C ALA A 303 9.78 10.41 3.75
N GLY A 304 9.13 9.24 3.71
CA GLY A 304 8.33 8.78 2.58
C GLY A 304 9.14 8.07 1.48
N PRO A 305 8.42 7.56 0.47
CA PRO A 305 8.98 6.66 -0.53
C PRO A 305 10.07 7.28 -1.40
N ASN A 306 9.90 8.50 -1.89
CA ASN A 306 10.90 9.14 -2.75
C ASN A 306 12.21 9.43 -2.00
N ALA A 307 12.10 9.78 -0.71
CA ALA A 307 13.28 9.96 0.14
C ALA A 307 13.97 8.62 0.39
N PHE A 308 13.22 7.54 0.59
CA PHE A 308 13.78 6.19 0.68
C PHE A 308 14.51 5.78 -0.59
N PHE A 309 13.90 5.97 -1.75
CA PHE A 309 14.53 5.62 -3.04
C PHE A 309 15.80 6.45 -3.29
N SER A 310 15.79 7.74 -2.95
CA SER A 310 16.97 8.59 -3.03
C SER A 310 18.08 8.13 -2.08
N TYR A 311 17.74 7.77 -0.85
CA TYR A 311 18.65 7.18 0.12
C TYR A 311 19.29 5.89 -0.42
N MET A 312 18.47 4.96 -0.93
CA MET A 312 18.95 3.68 -1.48
C MET A 312 19.81 3.87 -2.73
N LYS A 313 19.49 4.84 -3.57
CA LYS A 313 20.32 5.21 -4.72
C LYS A 313 21.71 5.70 -4.27
N GLY A 314 21.77 6.57 -3.28
CA GLY A 314 23.03 7.03 -2.67
C GLY A 314 23.80 5.85 -2.08
N TRP A 315 23.15 5.00 -1.29
CA TRP A 315 23.74 3.83 -0.65
C TRP A 315 24.35 2.83 -1.65
N ARG A 316 23.73 2.67 -2.82
CA ARG A 316 24.26 1.82 -3.90
C ARG A 316 25.42 2.46 -4.65
N SER A 317 25.39 3.79 -4.82
CA SER A 317 26.30 4.50 -5.73
C SER A 317 27.72 4.65 -5.20
N ASP A 318 27.92 4.60 -3.89
CA ASP A 318 29.26 4.66 -3.28
C ASP A 318 29.99 3.31 -3.31
N GLY A 319 29.26 2.22 -3.62
CA GLY A 319 29.81 0.86 -3.70
C GLY A 319 30.26 0.28 -2.36
N ALA A 320 30.13 1.03 -1.27
CA ALA A 320 30.55 0.58 0.05
C ALA A 320 29.51 -0.31 0.74
N PHE A 321 28.25 -0.24 0.30
CA PHE A 321 27.12 -0.99 0.87
C PHE A 321 27.12 -0.99 2.40
N LYS A 322 27.21 0.20 2.98
CA LYS A 322 27.32 0.40 4.42
C LYS A 322 26.28 -0.41 5.20
N GLY A 323 26.74 -1.16 6.19
CA GLY A 323 25.91 -2.04 7.01
C GLY A 323 25.84 -3.48 6.50
N LEU A 324 26.41 -3.81 5.33
CA LEU A 324 26.62 -5.17 4.89
C LEU A 324 28.04 -5.64 5.20
N ARG A 325 28.17 -6.91 5.55
CA ARG A 325 29.44 -7.64 5.68
C ARG A 325 29.51 -8.66 4.56
N PHE A 326 30.65 -8.71 3.91
CA PHE A 326 30.94 -9.62 2.81
C PHE A 326 32.04 -10.60 3.20
N GLY A 327 32.03 -11.83 2.61
CA GLY A 327 33.03 -12.84 2.80
C GLY A 327 33.18 -13.82 1.64
#